data_1053a967e5459430216c874f92066d5e
#
_entry.id   1053a967e5459430216c874f92066d5e
#
_cell.length_a   1.000
_cell.length_b   1.000
_cell.length_c   1.000
_cell.angle_alpha   90.00
_cell.angle_beta   90.00
_cell.angle_gamma   90.00
#
_symmetry.space_group_name_H-M   'P 1'
#
loop_
_entity.id
_entity.type
_entity.pdbx_description
1 polymer ?
#
loop_
_entity_poly.entity_id
_entity_poly.type
_entity_poly.pdbx_seq_one_letter_code
_entity_poly.pdbx_strand_id
1 'polypeptide(L)'
;LVSGDRVSPAQRLRARNLAEVEVMRYADDHAMWHKHVHNVELDPIQCLKMQEMDQHPNTVDFSCRRTGKTAVKEMYHLEMLATTPHQELGIVAPRMQQSQNNLNYLIDGIRRSELLTAYVAHKQGRPQLKDTSFQFVNGSKGSAYGIMSQIDGDSITMASLEETDDM
;
A
#
# COMPACT_ATOMS: atom_id res chain seq x y z
N LEU A 1 -15.66 30.33 10.85
CA LEU A 1 -16.43 29.12 10.54
C LEU A 1 -16.35 28.88 9.03
N VAL A 2 -15.30 28.19 8.57
CA VAL A 2 -15.17 27.78 7.16
C VAL A 2 -16.10 26.57 7.00
N SER A 3 -17.16 26.75 6.25
CA SER A 3 -18.06 25.68 5.81
C SER A 3 -17.22 24.70 4.98
N GLY A 4 -16.95 23.53 5.53
CA GLY A 4 -16.26 22.48 4.78
C GLY A 4 -17.14 22.07 3.59
N ASP A 5 -16.75 22.49 2.41
CA ASP A 5 -17.40 22.12 1.15
C ASP A 5 -17.42 20.59 1.06
N ARG A 6 -18.60 20.02 1.24
CA ARG A 6 -18.82 18.57 1.06
C ARG A 6 -18.68 18.27 -0.44
N VAL A 7 -17.56 17.67 -0.82
CA VAL A 7 -17.32 17.18 -2.18
C VAL A 7 -18.54 16.40 -2.67
N SER A 8 -19.12 16.82 -3.79
CA SER A 8 -20.33 16.20 -4.34
C SER A 8 -20.05 14.76 -4.81
N PRO A 9 -21.07 13.89 -4.87
CA PRO A 9 -20.91 12.54 -5.41
C PRO A 9 -20.33 12.52 -6.83
N ALA A 10 -20.70 13.48 -7.68
CA ALA A 10 -20.20 13.61 -9.05
C ALA A 10 -18.69 13.98 -9.07
N GLN A 11 -18.27 14.87 -8.18
CA GLN A 11 -16.83 15.22 -8.05
C GLN A 11 -15.99 14.05 -7.56
N ARG A 12 -16.49 13.29 -6.59
CA ARG A 12 -15.84 12.06 -6.12
C ARG A 12 -15.70 11.02 -7.21
N LEU A 13 -16.74 10.81 -8.01
CA LEU A 13 -16.69 9.87 -9.13
C LEU A 13 -15.67 10.31 -10.19
N ARG A 14 -15.60 11.60 -10.51
CA ARG A 14 -14.60 12.13 -11.46
C ARG A 14 -13.17 11.95 -10.92
N ALA A 15 -12.94 12.29 -9.65
CA ALA A 15 -11.63 12.10 -9.02
C ALA A 15 -11.20 10.64 -9.00
N ARG A 16 -12.13 9.73 -8.71
CA ARG A 16 -11.89 8.28 -8.76
C ARG A 16 -11.53 7.81 -10.16
N ASN A 17 -12.31 8.17 -11.19
CA ASN A 17 -12.04 7.76 -12.57
C ASN A 17 -10.70 8.28 -13.06
N LEU A 18 -10.30 9.50 -12.67
CA LEU A 18 -8.98 10.04 -12.94
C LEU A 18 -7.91 9.22 -12.23
N ALA A 19 -8.10 8.91 -10.96
CA ALA A 19 -7.16 8.12 -10.18
C ALA A 19 -6.96 6.71 -10.77
N GLU A 20 -8.02 6.04 -11.23
CA GLU A 20 -7.94 4.73 -11.91
C GLU A 20 -7.04 4.80 -13.16
N VAL A 21 -7.16 5.84 -13.96
CA VAL A 21 -6.35 6.02 -15.17
C VAL A 21 -4.89 6.35 -14.81
N GLU A 22 -4.67 7.29 -13.88
CA GLU A 22 -3.32 7.73 -13.53
C GLU A 22 -2.51 6.65 -12.78
N VAL A 23 -3.16 5.88 -11.91
CA VAL A 23 -2.54 4.75 -11.18
C VAL A 23 -2.01 3.72 -12.17
N MET A 24 -2.74 3.43 -13.25
CA MET A 24 -2.34 2.43 -14.26
C MET A 24 -1.37 2.97 -15.30
N ARG A 25 -1.24 4.30 -15.44
CA ARG A 25 -0.42 4.93 -16.50
C ARG A 25 1.05 4.56 -16.42
N TYR A 26 1.57 4.36 -15.23
CA TYR A 26 2.98 4.10 -14.96
C TYR A 26 3.21 2.72 -14.30
N ALA A 27 2.26 1.79 -14.43
CA ALA A 27 2.31 0.49 -13.75
C ALA A 27 3.55 -0.36 -14.05
N ASP A 28 4.23 -0.09 -15.16
CA ASP A 28 5.45 -0.81 -15.58
C ASP A 28 6.75 -0.05 -15.23
N ASP A 29 6.67 1.06 -14.49
CA ASP A 29 7.83 1.91 -14.16
C ASP A 29 7.73 2.42 -12.71
N HIS A 30 8.41 1.75 -11.79
CA HIS A 30 8.43 2.09 -10.37
C HIS A 30 8.80 3.55 -10.11
N ALA A 31 9.84 4.06 -10.76
CA ALA A 31 10.31 5.44 -10.53
C ALA A 31 9.23 6.45 -10.92
N MET A 32 8.62 6.26 -12.09
CA MET A 32 7.56 7.14 -12.58
C MET A 32 6.28 6.97 -11.77
N TRP A 33 5.91 5.75 -11.40
CA TRP A 33 4.73 5.50 -10.57
C TRP A 33 4.85 6.20 -9.22
N HIS A 34 5.95 5.98 -8.50
CA HIS A 34 6.14 6.62 -7.20
C HIS A 34 6.22 8.14 -7.29
N LYS A 35 6.85 8.67 -8.34
CA LYS A 35 6.94 10.12 -8.56
C LYS A 35 5.57 10.76 -8.83
N HIS A 36 4.74 10.16 -9.68
CA HIS A 36 3.49 10.77 -10.15
C HIS A 36 2.25 10.36 -9.36
N VAL A 37 2.23 9.14 -8.82
CA VAL A 37 1.10 8.60 -8.07
C VAL A 37 1.30 8.73 -6.57
N HIS A 38 2.49 8.35 -6.07
CA HIS A 38 2.78 8.32 -4.64
C HIS A 38 3.42 9.62 -4.12
N ASN A 39 3.86 10.53 -5.00
CA ASN A 39 4.59 11.76 -4.69
C ASN A 39 5.92 11.52 -3.94
N VAL A 40 6.62 10.44 -4.29
CA VAL A 40 7.92 10.05 -3.73
C VAL A 40 8.92 9.89 -4.86
N GLU A 41 10.10 10.48 -4.73
CA GLU A 41 11.19 10.28 -5.67
C GLU A 41 12.09 9.15 -5.14
N LEU A 42 12.17 8.05 -5.91
CA LEU A 42 12.99 6.90 -5.57
C LEU A 42 14.45 7.15 -5.94
N ASP A 43 15.37 6.69 -5.08
CA ASP A 43 16.78 6.60 -5.47
C ASP A 43 17.05 5.36 -6.36
N PRO A 44 18.20 5.32 -7.07
CA PRO A 44 18.51 4.20 -7.96
C PRO A 44 18.58 2.83 -7.26
N ILE A 45 18.98 2.80 -5.99
CA ILE A 45 19.05 1.53 -5.21
C ILE A 45 17.65 1.05 -4.87
N GLN A 46 16.74 1.96 -4.55
CA GLN A 46 15.34 1.63 -4.30
C GLN A 46 14.67 1.07 -5.55
N CYS A 47 14.90 1.69 -6.72
CA CYS A 47 14.39 1.18 -8.00
C CYS A 47 14.95 -0.22 -8.30
N LEU A 48 16.26 -0.45 -8.10
CA LEU A 48 16.87 -1.76 -8.30
C LEU A 48 16.25 -2.83 -7.39
N LYS A 49 16.03 -2.52 -6.11
CA LYS A 49 15.37 -3.45 -5.18
C LYS A 49 13.95 -3.81 -5.61
N MET A 50 13.17 -2.85 -6.11
CA MET A 50 11.82 -3.12 -6.61
C MET A 50 11.85 -4.00 -7.86
N GLN A 51 12.77 -3.77 -8.79
CA GLN A 51 12.98 -4.62 -9.96
C GLN A 51 13.36 -6.06 -9.58
N GLU A 52 14.18 -6.24 -8.54
CA GLU A 52 14.50 -7.57 -8.01
C GLU A 52 13.25 -8.25 -7.43
N MET A 53 12.37 -7.50 -6.75
CA MET A 53 11.10 -8.03 -6.24
C MET A 53 10.16 -8.48 -7.38
N ASP A 54 10.14 -7.80 -8.53
CA ASP A 54 9.36 -8.23 -9.69
C ASP A 54 9.83 -9.56 -10.27
N GLN A 55 11.14 -9.80 -10.23
CA GLN A 55 11.74 -11.00 -10.81
C GLN A 55 11.64 -12.23 -9.91
N HIS A 56 11.44 -12.04 -8.61
CA HIS A 56 11.49 -13.09 -7.61
C HIS A 56 10.24 -13.10 -6.72
N PRO A 57 9.45 -14.18 -6.72
CA PRO A 57 8.22 -14.27 -5.91
C PRO A 57 8.50 -14.25 -4.40
N ASN A 58 9.73 -14.58 -3.99
CA ASN A 58 10.15 -14.52 -2.60
C ASN A 58 11.47 -13.77 -2.50
N THR A 59 11.49 -12.70 -1.72
CA THR A 59 12.69 -11.88 -1.50
C THR A 59 12.98 -11.74 -0.01
N VAL A 60 14.26 -11.76 0.36
CA VAL A 60 14.74 -11.53 1.72
C VAL A 60 15.80 -10.45 1.70
N ASP A 61 15.59 -9.35 2.42
CA ASP A 61 16.54 -8.24 2.50
C ASP A 61 17.32 -8.27 3.82
N PHE A 62 18.60 -8.67 3.75
CA PHE A 62 19.55 -8.69 4.86
C PHE A 62 20.33 -7.38 5.03
N SER A 63 19.89 -6.28 4.45
CA SER A 63 20.60 -5.01 4.56
C SER A 63 20.66 -4.48 6.01
N CYS A 64 21.66 -3.64 6.28
CA CYS A 64 21.88 -3.06 7.62
C CYS A 64 20.68 -2.30 8.15
N ARG A 65 20.63 -2.08 9.47
CA ARG A 65 19.63 -1.19 10.09
C ARG A 65 19.72 0.22 9.49
N ARG A 66 18.57 0.90 9.36
CA ARG A 66 18.41 2.27 8.83
C ARG A 66 18.74 2.45 7.34
N THR A 67 18.77 1.40 6.55
CA THR A 67 18.91 1.48 5.07
C THR A 67 17.58 1.70 4.34
N GLY A 68 16.49 1.93 5.06
CA GLY A 68 15.18 2.17 4.44
C GLY A 68 14.50 0.93 3.87
N LYS A 69 14.95 -0.30 4.23
CA LYS A 69 14.38 -1.57 3.69
C LYS A 69 12.87 -1.67 3.87
N THR A 70 12.36 -1.41 5.07
CA THR A 70 10.91 -1.44 5.33
C THR A 70 10.18 -0.46 4.43
N ALA A 71 10.71 0.77 4.29
CA ALA A 71 10.07 1.78 3.43
C ALA A 71 10.01 1.34 1.97
N VAL A 72 11.10 0.81 1.40
CA VAL A 72 11.13 0.32 0.00
C VAL A 72 10.15 -0.82 -0.20
N LYS A 73 10.16 -1.81 0.70
CA LYS A 73 9.26 -2.95 0.66
C LYS A 73 7.80 -2.51 0.72
N GLU A 74 7.46 -1.62 1.65
CA GLU A 74 6.07 -1.16 1.78
C GLU A 74 5.66 -0.24 0.61
N MET A 75 6.55 0.55 0.05
CA MET A 75 6.30 1.27 -1.19
C MET A 75 5.99 0.32 -2.36
N TYR A 76 6.79 -0.74 -2.53
CA TYR A 76 6.54 -1.78 -3.53
C TYR A 76 5.17 -2.44 -3.35
N HIS A 77 4.83 -2.84 -2.11
CA HIS A 77 3.51 -3.42 -1.83
C HIS A 77 2.37 -2.45 -2.15
N LEU A 78 2.54 -1.17 -1.85
CA LEU A 78 1.53 -0.15 -2.15
C LEU A 78 1.28 -0.04 -3.66
N GLU A 79 2.34 0.00 -4.46
CA GLU A 79 2.26 0.00 -5.92
C GLU A 79 1.56 -1.26 -6.44
N MET A 80 2.00 -2.44 -6.00
CA MET A 80 1.40 -3.72 -6.41
C MET A 80 -0.08 -3.82 -6.07
N LEU A 81 -0.49 -3.37 -4.88
CA LEU A 81 -1.91 -3.34 -4.49
C LEU A 81 -2.73 -2.34 -5.32
N ALA A 82 -2.12 -1.24 -5.75
CA ALA A 82 -2.80 -0.25 -6.55
C ALA A 82 -2.93 -0.67 -8.02
N THR A 83 -1.90 -1.31 -8.59
CA THR A 83 -1.82 -1.65 -10.02
C THR A 83 -2.38 -3.03 -10.35
N THR A 84 -2.30 -3.99 -9.41
CA THR A 84 -2.77 -5.36 -9.60
C THR A 84 -4.10 -5.58 -8.85
N PRO A 85 -5.19 -5.94 -9.54
CA PRO A 85 -6.49 -6.08 -8.89
C PRO A 85 -6.56 -7.35 -8.01
N HIS A 86 -7.43 -7.29 -7.00
CA HIS A 86 -7.77 -8.40 -6.11
C HIS A 86 -6.58 -8.99 -5.34
N GLN A 87 -5.56 -8.18 -5.05
CA GLN A 87 -4.47 -8.59 -4.18
C GLN A 87 -4.81 -8.38 -2.70
N GLU A 88 -4.42 -9.32 -1.86
CA GLU A 88 -4.59 -9.27 -0.42
C GLU A 88 -3.23 -9.32 0.27
N LEU A 89 -2.77 -8.19 0.81
CA LEU A 89 -1.53 -8.09 1.56
C LEU A 89 -1.77 -8.36 3.05
N GLY A 90 -1.08 -9.38 3.57
CA GLY A 90 -0.94 -9.62 5.00
C GLY A 90 0.42 -9.17 5.51
N ILE A 91 0.44 -8.17 6.40
CA ILE A 91 1.67 -7.77 7.11
C ILE A 91 1.70 -8.50 8.44
N VAL A 92 2.69 -9.37 8.62
CA VAL A 92 2.81 -10.24 9.79
C VAL A 92 4.11 -9.95 10.54
N ALA A 93 4.01 -9.76 11.84
CA ALA A 93 5.16 -9.61 12.73
C ALA A 93 4.89 -10.35 14.06
N PRO A 94 5.92 -10.61 14.88
CA PRO A 94 5.77 -11.25 16.19
C PRO A 94 4.75 -10.53 17.08
N ARG A 95 4.72 -9.21 17.00
CA ARG A 95 3.77 -8.37 17.75
C ARG A 95 2.87 -7.59 16.80
N MET A 96 1.58 -7.56 17.07
CA MET A 96 0.59 -6.80 16.30
C MET A 96 0.97 -5.32 16.11
N GLN A 97 1.57 -4.70 17.13
CA GLN A 97 2.02 -3.31 17.05
C GLN A 97 3.08 -3.09 15.95
N GLN A 98 3.96 -4.06 15.72
CA GLN A 98 4.98 -3.99 14.65
C GLN A 98 4.33 -4.08 13.28
N SER A 99 3.41 -5.02 13.07
CA SER A 99 2.63 -5.13 11.84
C SER A 99 1.83 -3.84 11.56
N GLN A 100 1.23 -3.27 12.60
CA GLN A 100 0.52 -1.99 12.50
C GLN A 100 1.44 -0.82 12.12
N ASN A 101 2.64 -0.76 12.69
CA ASN A 101 3.61 0.28 12.33
C ASN A 101 3.97 0.21 10.84
N ASN A 102 4.13 -0.99 10.28
CA ASN A 102 4.42 -1.17 8.86
C ASN A 102 3.21 -0.83 7.99
N LEU A 103 2.02 -1.25 8.39
CA LEU A 103 0.79 -0.85 7.71
C LEU A 103 0.61 0.67 7.68
N ASN A 104 1.04 1.38 8.72
CA ASN A 104 0.98 2.84 8.76
C ASN A 104 1.83 3.49 7.67
N TYR A 105 2.94 2.89 7.22
CA TYR A 105 3.69 3.41 6.06
C TYR A 105 2.83 3.45 4.80
N LEU A 106 2.06 2.38 4.53
CA LEU A 106 1.14 2.35 3.39
C LEU A 106 0.01 3.36 3.57
N ILE A 107 -0.60 3.40 4.74
CA ILE A 107 -1.71 4.32 5.05
C ILE A 107 -1.26 5.77 4.93
N ASP A 108 -0.09 6.11 5.43
CA ASP A 108 0.47 7.45 5.31
C ASP A 108 0.83 7.78 3.85
N GLY A 109 1.34 6.81 3.09
CA GLY A 109 1.55 6.94 1.65
C GLY A 109 0.26 7.26 0.91
N ILE A 110 -0.82 6.53 1.21
CA ILE A 110 -2.16 6.80 0.65
C ILE A 110 -2.64 8.20 1.01
N ARG A 111 -2.53 8.60 2.27
CA ARG A 111 -2.99 9.92 2.76
C ARG A 111 -2.22 11.10 2.15
N ARG A 112 -0.94 10.92 1.78
CA ARG A 112 -0.11 11.96 1.15
C ARG A 112 -0.39 12.14 -0.33
N SER A 113 -1.02 11.18 -0.98
CA SER A 113 -1.37 11.22 -2.40
C SER A 113 -2.86 11.49 -2.59
N GLU A 114 -3.19 12.56 -3.31
CA GLU A 114 -4.58 12.84 -3.68
C GLU A 114 -5.15 11.75 -4.60
N LEU A 115 -4.33 11.20 -5.51
CA LEU A 115 -4.71 10.12 -6.41
C LEU A 115 -5.04 8.84 -5.63
N LEU A 116 -4.13 8.40 -4.75
CA LEU A 116 -4.35 7.20 -3.94
C LEU A 116 -5.52 7.37 -2.96
N THR A 117 -5.70 8.57 -2.38
CA THR A 117 -6.86 8.87 -1.53
C THR A 117 -8.17 8.77 -2.32
N ALA A 118 -8.21 9.27 -3.57
CA ALA A 118 -9.37 9.14 -4.45
C ALA A 118 -9.59 7.69 -4.91
N TYR A 119 -8.54 6.88 -4.93
CA TYR A 119 -8.56 5.46 -5.31
C TYR A 119 -9.00 4.53 -4.18
N VAL A 120 -9.11 5.01 -2.94
CA VAL A 120 -9.65 4.23 -1.81
C VAL A 120 -11.11 3.89 -2.06
N ALA A 121 -11.48 2.63 -1.81
CA ALA A 121 -12.86 2.16 -1.88
C ALA A 121 -13.74 2.84 -0.83
N HIS A 122 -15.02 3.02 -1.15
CA HIS A 122 -16.01 3.55 -0.21
C HIS A 122 -17.13 2.54 0.01
N LYS A 123 -17.48 2.31 1.26
CA LYS A 123 -18.62 1.49 1.67
C LYS A 123 -19.60 2.35 2.46
N GLN A 124 -20.83 2.44 2.00
CA GLN A 124 -21.87 3.31 2.60
C GLN A 124 -21.41 4.76 2.78
N GLY A 125 -20.69 5.32 1.79
CA GLY A 125 -20.19 6.68 1.80
C GLY A 125 -18.96 6.93 2.69
N ARG A 126 -18.43 5.92 3.36
CA ARG A 126 -17.23 6.01 4.21
C ARG A 126 -16.03 5.40 3.50
N PRO A 127 -14.86 6.08 3.50
CA PRO A 127 -13.64 5.50 2.93
C PRO A 127 -13.23 4.24 3.70
N GLN A 128 -12.82 3.23 2.96
CA GLN A 128 -12.24 2.01 3.53
C GLN A 128 -10.75 2.22 3.79
N LEU A 129 -10.43 3.14 4.67
CA LEU A 129 -9.09 3.47 5.13
C LEU A 129 -9.13 3.59 6.66
N LYS A 130 -8.72 2.53 7.35
CA LYS A 130 -8.70 2.40 8.80
C LYS A 130 -7.26 2.23 9.27
N ASP A 131 -7.02 2.38 10.56
CA ASP A 131 -5.67 2.18 11.12
C ASP A 131 -5.17 0.72 11.04
N THR A 132 -6.08 -0.25 10.87
CA THR A 132 -5.75 -1.69 10.80
C THR A 132 -5.90 -2.31 9.42
N SER A 133 -6.47 -1.59 8.45
CA SER A 133 -6.70 -2.09 7.09
C SER A 133 -7.09 -0.98 6.13
N PHE A 134 -6.85 -1.20 4.85
CA PHE A 134 -7.38 -0.37 3.78
C PHE A 134 -7.83 -1.23 2.58
N GLN A 135 -8.65 -0.64 1.71
CA GLN A 135 -9.09 -1.28 0.48
C GLN A 135 -9.14 -0.26 -0.66
N PHE A 136 -8.63 -0.66 -1.82
CA PHE A 136 -8.73 0.08 -3.08
C PHE A 136 -9.96 -0.32 -3.89
N VAL A 137 -10.31 0.52 -4.87
CA VAL A 137 -11.47 0.28 -5.77
C VAL A 137 -11.27 -0.92 -6.69
N ASN A 138 -10.01 -1.31 -7.00
CA ASN A 138 -9.68 -2.51 -7.76
C ASN A 138 -9.89 -3.82 -6.98
N GLY A 139 -10.38 -3.74 -5.75
CA GLY A 139 -10.62 -4.89 -4.86
C GLY A 139 -9.43 -5.31 -4.00
N SER A 140 -8.24 -4.72 -4.22
CA SER A 140 -7.06 -5.02 -3.42
C SER A 140 -7.15 -4.43 -2.03
N LYS A 141 -6.62 -5.13 -1.03
CA LYS A 141 -6.64 -4.74 0.38
C LYS A 141 -5.32 -5.02 1.08
N GLY A 142 -5.03 -4.25 2.13
CA GLY A 142 -3.91 -4.48 3.04
C GLY A 142 -4.39 -4.54 4.48
N SER A 143 -3.85 -5.49 5.26
CA SER A 143 -4.20 -5.69 6.66
C SER A 143 -2.99 -6.09 7.50
N ALA A 144 -2.98 -5.71 8.78
CA ALA A 144 -1.95 -6.07 9.73
C ALA A 144 -2.40 -7.24 10.61
N TYR A 145 -1.48 -8.19 10.85
CA TYR A 145 -1.71 -9.38 11.68
C TYR A 145 -0.58 -9.56 12.69
N GLY A 146 -0.91 -10.02 13.88
CA GLY A 146 0.07 -10.60 14.80
C GLY A 146 0.22 -12.10 14.52
N ILE A 147 1.37 -12.70 14.80
CA ILE A 147 1.62 -14.12 14.55
C ILE A 147 0.64 -15.05 15.27
N MET A 148 0.10 -14.59 16.40
CA MET A 148 -0.91 -15.33 17.19
C MET A 148 -2.36 -15.02 16.75
N SER A 149 -2.55 -14.17 15.73
CA SER A 149 -3.86 -13.86 15.20
C SER A 149 -4.36 -15.04 14.34
N GLN A 150 -5.61 -15.41 14.49
CA GLN A 150 -6.26 -16.30 13.52
C GLN A 150 -6.40 -15.56 12.19
N ILE A 151 -5.73 -16.09 11.16
CA ILE A 151 -5.84 -15.62 9.78
C ILE A 151 -6.90 -16.47 9.04
N ASP A 152 -7.90 -16.92 9.77
CA ASP A 152 -8.94 -17.80 9.24
C ASP A 152 -9.85 -17.04 8.25
N GLY A 153 -9.89 -17.54 7.01
CA GLY A 153 -10.80 -17.03 5.97
C GLY A 153 -10.27 -15.89 5.11
N ASP A 154 -9.07 -15.38 5.33
CA ASP A 154 -8.43 -14.40 4.46
C ASP A 154 -7.61 -15.08 3.36
N SER A 155 -7.85 -14.67 2.11
CA SER A 155 -7.11 -15.16 0.93
C SER A 155 -5.86 -14.32 0.71
N ILE A 156 -4.86 -14.42 1.60
CA ILE A 156 -3.61 -13.67 1.46
C ILE A 156 -2.89 -14.09 0.18
N THR A 157 -2.69 -13.15 -0.75
CA THR A 157 -1.93 -13.35 -2.00
C THR A 157 -0.50 -12.82 -1.90
N MET A 158 -0.27 -11.87 -0.98
CA MET A 158 1.04 -11.27 -0.71
C MET A 158 1.27 -11.25 0.80
N ALA A 159 2.46 -11.65 1.25
CA ALA A 159 2.83 -11.62 2.66
C ALA A 159 4.09 -10.78 2.89
N SER A 160 4.01 -9.84 3.83
CA SER A 160 5.15 -9.09 4.33
C SER A 160 5.50 -9.59 5.74
N LEU A 161 6.63 -10.28 5.87
CA LEU A 161 7.12 -10.79 7.15
C LEU A 161 8.18 -9.84 7.71
N GLU A 162 8.05 -9.50 8.99
CA GLU A 162 8.96 -8.62 9.71
C GLU A 162 9.62 -9.33 10.88
N GLU A 163 10.91 -9.03 11.09
CA GLU A 163 11.67 -9.54 12.23
C GLU A 163 11.59 -11.06 12.40
N THR A 164 11.82 -11.78 11.30
CA THR A 164 11.73 -13.25 11.27
C THR A 164 12.73 -13.94 12.21
N ASP A 165 13.76 -13.22 12.66
CA ASP A 165 14.77 -13.76 13.59
C ASP A 165 14.18 -14.01 15.00
N ASP A 166 13.05 -13.38 15.33
CA ASP A 166 12.32 -13.53 16.61
C ASP A 166 11.13 -14.49 16.50
N MET A 167 10.95 -15.15 15.32
CA MET A 167 9.90 -16.15 15.07
C MET A 167 10.48 -17.57 15.23
#